data_31b63016f9bbc2eed3f250f378b23929
#
_entry.id   31b63016f9bbc2eed3f250f378b23929
#
_cell.length_a   1.000
_cell.length_b   1.000
_cell.length_c   1.000
_cell.angle_alpha   90.00
_cell.angle_beta   90.00
_cell.angle_gamma   90.00
#
_symmetry.space_group_name_H-M   'P 1'
#
loop_
_entity.id
_entity.type
_entity.pdbx_description
1 polymer ?
#
loop_
_entity_poly.entity_id
_entity_poly.type
_entity_poly.pdbx_seq_one_letter_code
_entity_poly.pdbx_strand_id
1 'polypeptide(L)'
;MLTRRSFIAGAALGAAAMLSPAAFAASATDKDPSAWIVELMNDTLNDIRKDPALVKADPTKVHTFVNNRIMPVVDFAKMTRTAVGPQWRQATASQRQQLQDGFRSLLTRVYSGAFSSVKDYKAELVPS
;
A
#
# COMPACT_ATOMS: atom_id res chain seq x y z
N MET A 1 40.58 -36.76 -51.88
CA MET A 1 40.33 -35.54 -52.67
C MET A 1 39.29 -34.70 -51.92
N LEU A 2 39.79 -33.76 -51.29
CA LEU A 2 39.35 -32.36 -51.26
C LEU A 2 37.88 -32.08 -51.61
N THR A 3 37.12 -31.53 -50.68
CA THR A 3 36.79 -30.10 -50.56
C THR A 3 35.77 -29.97 -49.40
N ARG A 4 36.10 -29.28 -48.40
CA ARG A 4 35.80 -27.88 -48.07
C ARG A 4 34.36 -27.48 -48.39
N ARG A 5 33.58 -27.19 -47.32
CA ARG A 5 33.01 -25.85 -47.06
C ARG A 5 31.85 -25.92 -46.11
N SER A 6 32.09 -25.28 -45.10
CA SER A 6 31.63 -23.94 -44.70
C SER A 6 30.33 -23.99 -43.94
N PHE A 7 30.51 -23.96 -42.69
CA PHE A 7 29.50 -23.61 -41.69
C PHE A 7 29.12 -22.15 -41.81
N ILE A 8 27.85 -21.89 -41.87
CA ILE A 8 27.32 -20.58 -41.48
C ILE A 8 26.45 -20.80 -40.28
N ALA A 9 26.97 -20.30 -39.17
CA ALA A 9 26.25 -20.22 -37.91
C ALA A 9 25.19 -19.15 -38.01
N GLY A 10 23.92 -19.56 -37.84
CA GLY A 10 22.81 -18.67 -37.58
C GLY A 10 22.62 -18.55 -36.06
N ALA A 11 23.23 -17.55 -35.49
CA ALA A 11 22.95 -17.19 -34.10
C ALA A 11 21.59 -16.50 -34.02
N ALA A 12 20.57 -17.23 -33.62
CA ALA A 12 19.31 -16.63 -33.19
C ALA A 12 19.50 -16.06 -31.78
N LEU A 13 19.73 -14.77 -31.67
CA LEU A 13 19.65 -14.01 -30.44
C LEU A 13 18.19 -13.91 -30.02
N GLY A 14 17.77 -14.86 -29.18
CA GLY A 14 16.56 -14.72 -28.39
C GLY A 14 16.78 -13.67 -27.32
N ALA A 15 16.36 -12.44 -27.57
CA ALA A 15 16.25 -11.42 -26.54
C ALA A 15 15.08 -11.82 -25.62
N ALA A 16 15.38 -12.57 -24.57
CA ALA A 16 14.50 -12.70 -23.43
C ALA A 16 14.50 -11.35 -22.74
N ALA A 17 13.48 -10.56 -23.00
CA ALA A 17 13.17 -9.37 -22.22
C ALA A 17 12.81 -9.84 -20.80
N MET A 18 13.80 -9.86 -19.93
CA MET A 18 13.62 -9.96 -18.49
C MET A 18 12.87 -8.70 -18.07
N LEU A 19 11.56 -8.81 -17.89
CA LEU A 19 10.75 -7.83 -17.18
C LEU A 19 11.23 -7.83 -15.73
N SER A 20 12.18 -6.95 -15.45
CA SER A 20 12.67 -6.74 -14.09
C SER A 20 11.55 -6.20 -13.22
N PRO A 21 11.29 -6.78 -12.04
CA PRO A 21 10.32 -6.24 -11.09
C PRO A 21 10.66 -4.83 -10.59
N ALA A 22 11.87 -4.34 -10.89
CA ALA A 22 12.28 -2.97 -10.60
C ALA A 22 11.51 -1.88 -11.36
N ALA A 23 10.83 -2.20 -12.47
CA ALA A 23 10.04 -1.23 -13.22
C ALA A 23 8.77 -0.79 -12.49
N PHE A 24 8.25 -1.61 -11.58
CA PHE A 24 7.09 -1.24 -10.74
C PHE A 24 7.45 -0.34 -9.56
N ALA A 25 8.67 -0.44 -9.03
CA ALA A 25 9.15 0.40 -7.93
C ALA A 25 9.52 1.82 -8.39
N ALA A 26 9.96 1.99 -9.64
CA ALA A 26 10.33 3.30 -10.20
C ALA A 26 9.12 4.23 -10.45
N SER A 27 7.92 3.65 -10.65
CA SER A 27 6.69 4.42 -10.90
C SER A 27 6.16 5.16 -9.67
N ALA A 28 6.51 4.70 -8.46
CA ALA A 28 6.03 5.30 -7.21
C ALA A 28 6.93 6.44 -6.72
N THR A 29 8.16 6.57 -7.25
CA THR A 29 9.16 7.53 -6.77
C THR A 29 9.18 8.85 -7.53
N ASP A 30 8.45 8.96 -8.63
CA ASP A 30 8.48 10.15 -9.50
C ASP A 30 7.37 11.19 -9.19
N LYS A 31 6.41 10.84 -8.32
CA LYS A 31 5.36 11.77 -7.88
C LYS A 31 5.81 12.51 -6.63
N ASP A 32 5.56 13.82 -6.59
CA ASP A 32 5.67 14.59 -5.37
C ASP A 32 4.87 13.89 -4.24
N PRO A 33 5.49 13.56 -3.10
CA PRO A 33 4.84 12.85 -2.00
C PRO A 33 3.54 13.53 -1.52
N SER A 34 3.51 14.86 -1.54
CA SER A 34 2.34 15.63 -1.12
C SER A 34 1.17 15.47 -2.10
N ALA A 35 1.44 15.54 -3.40
CA ALA A 35 0.44 15.30 -4.43
C ALA A 35 -0.08 13.86 -4.41
N TRP A 36 0.81 12.91 -4.21
CA TRP A 36 0.46 11.49 -4.10
C TRP A 36 -0.47 11.21 -2.91
N ILE A 37 -0.19 11.79 -1.74
CA ILE A 37 -1.03 11.57 -0.56
C ILE A 37 -2.43 12.16 -0.74
N VAL A 38 -2.55 13.33 -1.37
CA VAL A 38 -3.85 13.94 -1.67
C VAL A 38 -4.66 13.09 -2.65
N GLU A 39 -4.02 12.59 -3.70
CA GLU A 39 -4.65 11.67 -4.66
C GLU A 39 -5.15 10.40 -3.94
N LEU A 40 -4.29 9.74 -3.15
CA LEU A 40 -4.64 8.56 -2.37
C LEU A 40 -5.83 8.80 -1.43
N MET A 41 -5.83 9.93 -0.74
CA MET A 41 -6.92 10.29 0.18
C MET A 41 -8.23 10.52 -0.57
N ASN A 42 -8.21 11.26 -1.68
CA ASN A 42 -9.41 11.50 -2.47
C ASN A 42 -9.96 10.23 -3.10
N ASP A 43 -9.11 9.35 -3.61
CA ASP A 43 -9.51 8.04 -4.12
C ASP A 43 -10.13 7.18 -3.02
N THR A 44 -9.52 7.18 -1.83
CA THR A 44 -10.05 6.46 -0.66
C THR A 44 -11.43 6.99 -0.25
N LEU A 45 -11.61 8.31 -0.21
CA LEU A 45 -12.90 8.94 0.08
C LEU A 45 -13.96 8.59 -0.98
N ASN A 46 -13.57 8.58 -2.25
CA ASN A 46 -14.47 8.19 -3.34
C ASN A 46 -14.90 6.72 -3.25
N ASP A 47 -13.96 5.83 -2.92
CA ASP A 47 -14.26 4.41 -2.72
C ASP A 47 -15.24 4.19 -1.55
N ILE A 48 -15.07 4.93 -0.46
CA ILE A 48 -16.01 4.90 0.68
C ILE A 48 -17.41 5.37 0.25
N ARG A 49 -17.50 6.48 -0.49
CA ARG A 49 -18.78 7.03 -0.95
C ARG A 49 -19.55 6.09 -1.86
N LYS A 50 -18.85 5.27 -2.65
CA LYS A 50 -19.46 4.31 -3.59
C LYS A 50 -20.02 3.08 -2.89
N ASP A 51 -19.57 2.76 -1.68
CA ASP A 51 -20.03 1.59 -0.93
C ASP A 51 -20.94 2.00 0.23
N PRO A 52 -22.28 1.77 0.12
CA PRO A 52 -23.22 2.12 1.19
C PRO A 52 -22.95 1.43 2.53
N ALA A 53 -22.31 0.25 2.50
CA ALA A 53 -21.98 -0.47 3.74
C ALA A 53 -20.81 0.21 4.47
N LEU A 54 -19.84 0.78 3.72
CA LEU A 54 -18.77 1.60 4.30
C LEU A 54 -19.32 2.89 4.88
N VAL A 55 -20.22 3.57 4.15
CA VAL A 55 -20.87 4.79 4.64
C VAL A 55 -21.66 4.55 5.91
N LYS A 56 -22.27 3.36 6.05
CA LYS A 56 -22.98 2.94 7.28
C LYS A 56 -22.03 2.43 8.37
N ALA A 57 -20.73 2.44 8.11
CA ALA A 57 -19.68 1.97 9.02
C ALA A 57 -19.90 0.50 9.48
N ASP A 58 -20.32 -0.37 8.54
CA ASP A 58 -20.38 -1.82 8.80
C ASP A 58 -18.99 -2.34 9.19
N PRO A 59 -18.83 -2.94 10.40
CA PRO A 59 -17.51 -3.28 10.92
C PRO A 59 -16.74 -4.25 10.04
N THR A 60 -17.41 -5.21 9.42
CA THR A 60 -16.78 -6.21 8.54
C THR A 60 -16.28 -5.56 7.27
N LYS A 61 -17.08 -4.69 6.67
CA LYS A 61 -16.71 -3.95 5.46
C LYS A 61 -15.60 -2.95 5.73
N VAL A 62 -15.67 -2.22 6.81
CA VAL A 62 -14.61 -1.28 7.23
C VAL A 62 -13.30 -2.02 7.45
N HIS A 63 -13.31 -3.15 8.17
CA HIS A 63 -12.12 -3.95 8.39
C HIS A 63 -11.50 -4.47 7.09
N THR A 64 -12.32 -5.00 6.19
CA THR A 64 -11.88 -5.48 4.87
C THR A 64 -11.30 -4.33 4.03
N PHE A 65 -11.98 -3.19 4.00
CA PHE A 65 -11.52 -2.00 3.28
C PHE A 65 -10.17 -1.50 3.79
N VAL A 66 -10.01 -1.38 5.12
CA VAL A 66 -8.75 -0.95 5.73
C VAL A 66 -7.61 -1.90 5.37
N ASN A 67 -7.84 -3.22 5.46
CA ASN A 67 -6.80 -4.20 5.13
C ASN A 67 -6.40 -4.17 3.65
N ASN A 68 -7.35 -3.97 2.75
CA ASN A 68 -7.11 -4.04 1.32
C ASN A 68 -6.63 -2.71 0.72
N ARG A 69 -7.07 -1.58 1.27
CA ARG A 69 -6.81 -0.26 0.69
C ARG A 69 -5.77 0.54 1.45
N ILE A 70 -5.79 0.47 2.78
CA ILE A 70 -4.94 1.30 3.64
C ILE A 70 -3.64 0.58 4.02
N MET A 71 -3.75 -0.67 4.49
CA MET A 71 -2.59 -1.41 4.99
C MET A 71 -1.44 -1.57 3.98
N PRO A 72 -1.67 -1.76 2.67
CA PRO A 72 -0.58 -1.88 1.70
C PRO A 72 0.25 -0.61 1.51
N VAL A 73 -0.31 0.56 1.85
CA VAL A 73 0.33 1.87 1.63
C VAL A 73 0.87 2.52 2.91
N VAL A 74 0.64 1.91 4.06
CA VAL A 74 1.14 2.39 5.37
C VAL A 74 2.14 1.42 5.96
N ASP A 75 3.26 1.94 6.45
CA ASP A 75 4.17 1.18 7.29
C ASP A 75 3.59 1.08 8.71
N PHE A 76 2.68 0.12 8.89
CA PHE A 76 1.95 -0.05 10.13
C PHE A 76 2.85 -0.51 11.29
N ALA A 77 3.90 -1.26 11.00
CA ALA A 77 4.89 -1.66 12.00
C ALA A 77 5.62 -0.43 12.56
N LYS A 78 6.01 0.49 11.68
CA LYS A 78 6.65 1.76 12.08
C LYS A 78 5.70 2.65 12.88
N MET A 79 4.44 2.76 12.46
CA MET A 79 3.42 3.51 13.19
C MET A 79 3.21 2.95 14.61
N THR A 80 3.04 1.64 14.74
CA THR A 80 2.87 0.96 16.02
C THR A 80 4.09 1.15 16.92
N ARG A 81 5.29 0.97 16.37
CA ARG A 81 6.55 1.21 17.08
C ARG A 81 6.62 2.63 17.63
N THR A 82 6.24 3.62 16.83
CA THR A 82 6.24 5.03 17.25
C THR A 82 5.23 5.28 18.37
N ALA A 83 4.04 4.70 18.28
CA ALA A 83 2.99 4.83 19.28
C ALA A 83 3.36 4.15 20.61
N VAL A 84 4.01 2.98 20.56
CA VAL A 84 4.46 2.24 21.75
C VAL A 84 5.68 2.90 22.39
N GLY A 85 6.55 3.51 21.58
CA GLY A 85 7.75 4.19 22.05
C GLY A 85 8.89 3.24 22.49
N PRO A 86 9.69 3.61 23.52
CA PRO A 86 10.90 2.86 23.90
C PRO A 86 10.66 1.40 24.26
N GLN A 87 9.49 1.08 24.80
CA GLN A 87 9.11 -0.29 25.20
C GLN A 87 9.11 -1.27 24.01
N TRP A 88 8.96 -0.77 22.79
CA TRP A 88 9.05 -1.59 21.58
C TRP A 88 10.35 -2.37 21.47
N ARG A 89 11.46 -1.82 21.95
CA ARG A 89 12.77 -2.48 21.87
C ARG A 89 12.84 -3.73 22.75
N GLN A 90 12.10 -3.72 23.86
CA GLN A 90 12.07 -4.83 24.83
C GLN A 90 11.06 -5.91 24.46
N ALA A 91 10.14 -5.60 23.55
CA ALA A 91 9.11 -6.54 23.11
C ALA A 91 9.70 -7.65 22.22
N THR A 92 9.27 -8.89 22.45
CA THR A 92 9.55 -10.02 21.58
C THR A 92 8.87 -9.88 20.23
N ALA A 93 9.27 -10.66 19.23
CA ALA A 93 8.61 -10.66 17.91
C ALA A 93 7.10 -10.97 18.02
N SER A 94 6.71 -11.91 18.85
CA SER A 94 5.30 -12.26 19.12
C SER A 94 4.54 -11.10 19.77
N GLN A 95 5.14 -10.44 20.77
CA GLN A 95 4.54 -9.28 21.42
C GLN A 95 4.38 -8.10 20.46
N ARG A 96 5.37 -7.85 19.59
CA ARG A 96 5.27 -6.81 18.56
C ARG A 96 4.13 -7.07 17.60
N GLN A 97 3.92 -8.32 17.20
CA GLN A 97 2.79 -8.70 16.36
C GLN A 97 1.45 -8.44 17.07
N GLN A 98 1.34 -8.86 18.33
CA GLN A 98 0.13 -8.61 19.15
C GLN A 98 -0.15 -7.11 19.32
N LEU A 99 0.89 -6.31 19.53
CA LEU A 99 0.77 -4.86 19.61
C LEU A 99 0.28 -4.24 18.29
N GLN A 100 0.78 -4.71 17.15
CA GLN A 100 0.30 -4.25 15.84
C GLN A 100 -1.17 -4.63 15.60
N ASP A 101 -1.56 -5.86 15.92
CA ASP A 101 -2.93 -6.34 15.75
C ASP A 101 -3.90 -5.61 16.69
N GLY A 102 -3.49 -5.39 17.93
CA GLY A 102 -4.25 -4.60 18.91
C GLY A 102 -4.40 -3.14 18.47
N PHE A 103 -3.33 -2.53 17.99
CA PHE A 103 -3.35 -1.14 17.51
C PHE A 103 -4.23 -0.99 16.26
N ARG A 104 -4.16 -1.93 15.32
CA ARG A 104 -5.04 -1.97 14.15
C ARG A 104 -6.50 -2.06 14.56
N SER A 105 -6.83 -2.97 15.47
CA SER A 105 -8.19 -3.15 15.99
C SER A 105 -8.70 -1.91 16.70
N LEU A 106 -7.85 -1.26 17.49
CA LEU A 106 -8.18 -0.01 18.18
C LEU A 106 -8.49 1.10 17.17
N LEU A 107 -7.62 1.33 16.19
CA LEU A 107 -7.83 2.36 15.19
C LEU A 107 -9.09 2.11 14.36
N THR A 108 -9.32 0.87 13.93
CA THR A 108 -10.52 0.50 13.19
C THR A 108 -11.77 0.80 14.00
N ARG A 109 -11.77 0.50 15.31
CA ARG A 109 -12.92 0.76 16.20
C ARG A 109 -13.13 2.27 16.43
N VAL A 110 -12.06 3.00 16.70
CA VAL A 110 -12.14 4.44 17.01
C VAL A 110 -12.59 5.23 15.78
N TYR A 111 -12.06 4.89 14.60
CA TYR A 111 -12.31 5.66 13.38
C TYR A 111 -13.42 5.09 12.50
N SER A 112 -14.03 3.94 12.84
CA SER A 112 -15.13 3.38 12.04
C SER A 112 -16.31 4.35 11.91
N GLY A 113 -16.62 5.10 12.95
CA GLY A 113 -17.67 6.12 12.92
C GLY A 113 -17.39 7.28 11.95
N ALA A 114 -16.13 7.57 11.68
CA ALA A 114 -15.76 8.62 10.73
C ALA A 114 -16.17 8.30 9.28
N PHE A 115 -16.33 7.01 8.93
CA PHE A 115 -16.76 6.59 7.59
C PHE A 115 -18.14 7.12 7.23
N SER A 116 -19.05 7.25 8.19
CA SER A 116 -20.37 7.82 7.96
C SER A 116 -20.36 9.34 7.73
N SER A 117 -19.30 10.01 8.20
CA SER A 117 -19.17 11.47 8.13
C SER A 117 -18.39 11.97 6.90
N VAL A 118 -17.76 11.07 6.13
CA VAL A 118 -16.85 11.48 5.02
C VAL A 118 -17.56 11.87 3.72
N LYS A 119 -18.90 11.92 3.69
CA LYS A 119 -19.65 12.21 2.45
C LYS A 119 -19.21 13.49 1.74
N ASP A 120 -18.89 14.52 2.51
CA ASP A 120 -18.62 15.86 2.02
C ASP A 120 -17.14 16.25 2.14
N TYR A 121 -16.28 15.34 2.61
CA TYR A 121 -14.86 15.62 2.77
C TYR A 121 -14.08 15.50 1.47
N LYS A 122 -13.10 16.38 1.31
CA LYS A 122 -12.12 16.35 0.23
C LYS A 122 -10.74 16.67 0.81
N ALA A 123 -9.73 15.96 0.33
CA ALA A 123 -8.35 16.27 0.70
C ALA A 123 -7.79 17.35 -0.23
N GLU A 124 -7.17 18.37 0.35
CA GLU A 124 -6.53 19.46 -0.37
C GLU A 124 -5.16 19.77 0.26
N LEU A 125 -4.21 20.18 -0.57
CA LEU A 125 -2.94 20.71 -0.07
C LEU A 125 -3.17 22.11 0.49
N VAL A 126 -2.74 22.31 1.73
CA VAL A 126 -2.68 23.64 2.33
C VAL A 126 -1.26 24.16 2.10
N PRO A 127 -1.08 25.29 1.42
CA PRO A 127 0.22 25.92 1.27
C PRO A 127 0.83 26.21 2.65
N SER A 128 2.09 25.82 2.84
CA SER A 128 2.86 26.12 4.05
C SER A 128 3.54 27.49 3.92
#